data_f1a9638a0dc2ee2bf8b9533c1f4bf613
#
_entry.id   f1a9638a0dc2ee2bf8b9533c1f4bf613
#
_cell.length_a   1.000
_cell.length_b   1.000
_cell.length_c   1.000
_cell.angle_alpha   90.00
_cell.angle_beta   90.00
_cell.angle_gamma   90.00
#
_symmetry.space_group_name_H-M   'P 1'
#
loop_
_entity.id
_entity.type
_entity.pdbx_description
1 polymer ?
#
loop_
_entity_poly.entity_id
_entity_poly.type
_entity_poly.pdbx_seq_one_letter_code
_entity_poly.pdbx_strand_id
1 'polypeptide(L)'
;PYLGKLQQFVTEAQTIVTRFMNKQKAEHNLEKLEGEGDTLIYPTVQMGQLGIRQDSEVTSKVLASGEQGGVFHFGSGYFNLTAEYCHQMMHSSKAGFRVLMAHPEANGFLGARGPAGGIPHAYTAIARGFWNLLTDRGLQTRIDMVEWRR
;
A
#
# COMPACT_ATOMS: atom_id res chain seq x y z
N PRO A 1 -9.18 -13.64 -30.87
CA PRO A 1 -7.73 -13.76 -31.09
C PRO A 1 -6.91 -12.94 -30.08
N TYR A 2 -7.36 -11.76 -29.65
CA TYR A 2 -6.60 -10.91 -28.72
C TYR A 2 -6.56 -11.44 -27.28
N LEU A 3 -7.65 -12.02 -26.78
CA LEU A 3 -7.73 -12.53 -25.39
C LEU A 3 -6.77 -13.71 -25.16
N GLY A 4 -6.61 -14.60 -26.16
CA GLY A 4 -5.68 -15.71 -26.05
C GLY A 4 -4.21 -15.25 -26.00
N LYS A 5 -3.85 -14.22 -26.76
CA LYS A 5 -2.50 -13.64 -26.73
C LYS A 5 -2.22 -12.90 -25.41
N LEU A 6 -3.23 -12.23 -24.84
CA LEU A 6 -3.10 -11.60 -23.53
C LEU A 6 -2.86 -12.64 -22.44
N GLN A 7 -3.63 -13.71 -22.43
CA GLN A 7 -3.47 -14.80 -21.45
C GLN A 7 -2.09 -15.46 -21.56
N GLN A 8 -1.62 -15.72 -22.78
CA GLN A 8 -0.27 -16.24 -22.99
C GLN A 8 0.79 -15.29 -22.46
N PHE A 9 0.69 -14.00 -22.77
CA PHE A 9 1.62 -12.98 -22.28
C PHE A 9 1.65 -12.93 -20.75
N VAL A 10 0.48 -12.95 -20.10
CA VAL A 10 0.38 -12.97 -18.62
C VAL A 10 1.07 -14.20 -18.05
N THR A 11 0.81 -15.39 -18.63
CA THR A 11 1.41 -16.64 -18.16
C THR A 11 2.95 -16.64 -18.33
N GLU A 12 3.45 -16.16 -19.46
CA GLU A 12 4.89 -16.04 -19.71
C GLU A 12 5.54 -15.04 -18.74
N ALA A 13 4.94 -13.87 -18.52
CA ALA A 13 5.41 -12.87 -17.58
C ALA A 13 5.46 -13.42 -16.13
N GLN A 14 4.40 -14.11 -15.69
CA GLN A 14 4.37 -14.76 -14.38
C GLN A 14 5.48 -15.80 -14.24
N THR A 15 5.70 -16.59 -15.28
CA THR A 15 6.76 -17.63 -15.32
C THR A 15 8.14 -17.01 -15.17
N ILE A 16 8.42 -15.91 -15.88
CA ILE A 16 9.70 -15.20 -15.82
C ILE A 16 9.93 -14.62 -14.41
N VAL A 17 8.93 -13.92 -13.87
CA VAL A 17 9.05 -13.32 -12.53
C VAL A 17 9.21 -14.39 -11.46
N THR A 18 8.44 -15.46 -11.51
CA THR A 18 8.56 -16.58 -10.56
C THR A 18 9.93 -17.24 -10.62
N ARG A 19 10.45 -17.47 -11.82
CA ARG A 19 11.80 -18.01 -12.01
C ARG A 19 12.86 -17.08 -11.44
N PHE A 20 12.77 -15.80 -11.70
CA PHE A 20 13.68 -14.80 -11.14
C PHE A 20 13.66 -14.80 -9.62
N MET A 21 12.47 -14.77 -9.02
CA MET A 21 12.31 -14.78 -7.55
C MET A 21 12.88 -16.06 -6.93
N ASN A 22 12.63 -17.22 -7.55
CA ASN A 22 13.16 -18.48 -7.05
C ASN A 22 14.69 -18.54 -7.16
N LYS A 23 15.27 -17.99 -8.24
CA LYS A 23 16.71 -17.86 -8.40
C LYS A 23 17.30 -16.97 -7.31
N GLN A 24 16.70 -15.79 -7.07
CA GLN A 24 17.16 -14.88 -6.01
C GLN A 24 17.11 -15.53 -4.62
N LYS A 25 16.03 -16.24 -4.29
CA LYS A 25 15.93 -16.99 -3.03
C LYS A 25 17.01 -18.06 -2.88
N ALA A 26 17.37 -18.75 -3.96
CA ALA A 26 18.39 -19.79 -3.96
C ALA A 26 19.81 -19.22 -3.85
N GLU A 27 20.07 -18.08 -4.50
CA GLU A 27 21.39 -17.42 -4.51
C GLU A 27 21.65 -16.61 -3.23
N HIS A 28 20.60 -16.03 -2.64
CA HIS A 28 20.67 -15.23 -1.42
C HIS A 28 20.00 -16.00 -0.27
N ASN A 29 20.70 -17.00 0.24
CA ASN A 29 20.27 -17.68 1.45
C ASN A 29 20.35 -16.71 2.64
N LEU A 30 19.20 -16.24 3.12
CA LEU A 30 19.10 -15.29 4.24
C LEU A 30 19.74 -15.82 5.53
N GLU A 31 19.89 -17.15 5.65
CA GLU A 31 20.58 -17.81 6.78
C GLU A 31 22.10 -17.62 6.74
N LYS A 32 22.65 -17.14 5.61
CA LYS A 32 24.10 -16.89 5.42
C LYS A 32 24.48 -15.42 5.35
N LEU A 33 23.64 -14.52 5.84
CA LEU A 33 24.04 -13.12 6.03
C LEU A 33 24.99 -13.01 7.24
N GLU A 34 26.12 -13.70 7.15
CA GLU A 34 27.31 -13.41 7.93
C GLU A 34 27.99 -12.18 7.33
N GLY A 35 27.56 -11.01 7.72
CA GLY A 35 28.09 -9.74 7.23
C GLY A 35 27.90 -8.64 8.26
N GLU A 36 28.58 -7.52 8.07
CA GLU A 36 28.52 -6.32 8.90
C GLU A 36 27.18 -5.56 8.75
N GLY A 37 26.18 -6.13 8.07
CA GLY A 37 24.87 -5.52 7.85
C GLY A 37 23.98 -5.64 9.10
N ASP A 38 23.38 -4.54 9.49
CA ASP A 38 22.43 -4.41 10.60
C ASP A 38 20.97 -4.25 10.12
N THR A 39 20.76 -4.23 8.79
CA THR A 39 19.48 -3.92 8.19
C THR A 39 19.05 -4.98 7.18
N LEU A 40 17.86 -5.53 7.36
CA LEU A 40 17.27 -6.50 6.44
C LEU A 40 16.32 -5.80 5.46
N ILE A 41 16.54 -5.99 4.17
CA ILE A 41 15.72 -5.42 3.10
C ILE A 41 14.98 -6.52 2.36
N TYR A 42 13.65 -6.41 2.28
CA TYR A 42 12.80 -7.31 1.52
C TYR A 42 12.24 -6.60 0.28
N PRO A 43 12.78 -6.82 -0.90
CA PRO A 43 12.19 -6.31 -2.13
C PRO A 43 10.91 -7.06 -2.47
N THR A 44 9.88 -6.33 -2.85
CA THR A 44 8.59 -6.90 -3.31
C THR A 44 8.29 -6.44 -4.72
N VAL A 45 7.52 -7.25 -5.47
CA VAL A 45 7.09 -6.94 -6.83
C VAL A 45 5.58 -6.86 -6.88
N GLN A 46 5.07 -5.77 -7.46
CA GLN A 46 3.65 -5.56 -7.67
C GLN A 46 3.37 -5.28 -9.16
N MET A 47 2.71 -6.21 -9.81
CA MET A 47 2.22 -6.09 -11.19
C MET A 47 0.84 -6.74 -11.27
N GLY A 48 -0.17 -6.06 -10.69
CA GLY A 48 -1.52 -6.62 -10.50
C GLY A 48 -2.18 -7.11 -11.79
N GLN A 49 -1.94 -6.42 -12.91
CA GLN A 49 -2.44 -6.81 -14.24
C GLN A 49 -1.89 -8.15 -14.70
N LEU A 50 -0.72 -8.55 -14.21
CA LEU A 50 -0.08 -9.84 -14.47
C LEU A 50 -0.33 -10.86 -13.35
N GLY A 51 -1.19 -10.54 -12.38
CA GLY A 51 -1.46 -11.40 -11.23
C GLY A 51 -0.33 -11.48 -10.20
N ILE A 52 0.71 -10.65 -10.32
CA ILE A 52 1.82 -10.59 -9.39
C ILE A 52 1.47 -9.60 -8.28
N ARG A 53 1.20 -10.08 -7.07
CA ARG A 53 0.65 -9.30 -5.95
C ARG A 53 1.48 -9.38 -4.67
N GLN A 54 2.78 -9.62 -4.79
CA GLN A 54 3.65 -9.83 -3.64
C GLN A 54 3.66 -8.62 -2.69
N ASP A 55 3.73 -7.40 -3.23
CA ASP A 55 3.71 -6.19 -2.40
C ASP A 55 2.38 -6.03 -1.66
N SER A 56 1.25 -6.22 -2.35
CA SER A 56 -0.08 -6.18 -1.73
C SER A 56 -0.21 -7.22 -0.61
N GLU A 57 0.28 -8.44 -0.82
CA GLU A 57 0.21 -9.51 0.17
C GLU A 57 1.07 -9.23 1.40
N VAL A 58 2.30 -8.75 1.19
CA VAL A 58 3.21 -8.40 2.28
C VAL A 58 2.66 -7.21 3.07
N THR A 59 2.24 -6.14 2.39
CA THR A 59 1.66 -4.95 3.02
C THR A 59 0.42 -5.30 3.82
N SER A 60 -0.47 -6.12 3.26
CA SER A 60 -1.68 -6.59 3.98
C SER A 60 -1.34 -7.35 5.26
N LYS A 61 -0.34 -8.24 5.20
CA LYS A 61 0.13 -8.98 6.39
C LYS A 61 0.76 -8.05 7.43
N VAL A 62 1.59 -7.10 7.00
CA VAL A 62 2.21 -6.11 7.90
C VAL A 62 1.14 -5.28 8.60
N LEU A 63 0.14 -4.76 7.86
CA LEU A 63 -0.96 -4.01 8.46
C LEU A 63 -1.76 -4.84 9.46
N ALA A 64 -2.01 -6.12 9.15
CA ALA A 64 -2.77 -7.02 10.02
C ALA A 64 -1.99 -7.44 11.28
N SER A 65 -0.66 -7.47 11.24
CA SER A 65 0.19 -7.96 12.33
C SER A 65 0.34 -7.00 13.51
N GLY A 66 -0.26 -5.81 13.43
CA GLY A 66 -0.13 -4.81 14.47
C GLY A 66 -0.72 -5.24 15.81
N GLU A 67 0.08 -5.16 16.87
CA GLU A 67 -0.31 -5.54 18.23
C GLU A 67 -0.81 -4.34 19.04
N GLN A 68 -1.50 -4.63 20.14
CA GLN A 68 -2.01 -3.61 21.04
C GLN A 68 -0.86 -2.80 21.67
N GLY A 69 -1.00 -1.48 21.65
CA GLY A 69 0.02 -0.54 22.13
C GLY A 69 1.07 -0.16 21.06
N GLY A 70 1.14 -0.88 19.94
CA GLY A 70 1.91 -0.46 18.77
C GLY A 70 1.22 0.66 17.99
N VAL A 71 1.99 1.42 17.22
CA VAL A 71 1.47 2.45 16.32
C VAL A 71 2.15 2.36 14.96
N PHE A 72 1.35 2.24 13.91
CA PHE A 72 1.84 2.40 12.54
C PHE A 72 1.82 3.87 12.13
N HIS A 73 2.93 4.35 11.60
CA HIS A 73 3.01 5.63 10.92
C HIS A 73 2.89 5.39 9.41
N PHE A 74 1.80 5.86 8.84
CA PHE A 74 1.45 5.67 7.43
C PHE A 74 1.46 7.01 6.71
N GLY A 75 2.42 7.22 5.82
CA GLY A 75 2.53 8.44 5.00
C GLY A 75 2.10 8.20 3.56
N SER A 76 1.20 9.03 3.02
CA SER A 76 0.77 8.97 1.63
C SER A 76 0.44 10.36 1.09
N GLY A 77 1.16 10.80 0.06
CA GLY A 77 0.85 12.06 -0.64
C GLY A 77 -0.50 12.02 -1.37
N TYR A 78 -0.97 10.83 -1.74
CA TYR A 78 -2.22 10.59 -2.46
C TYR A 78 -3.00 9.50 -1.73
N PHE A 79 -3.65 9.87 -0.64
CA PHE A 79 -4.35 8.92 0.22
C PHE A 79 -5.49 8.23 -0.51
N ASN A 80 -5.34 6.95 -0.75
CA ASN A 80 -6.34 6.10 -1.37
C ASN A 80 -6.09 4.63 -0.98
N LEU A 81 -6.75 4.16 0.05
CA LEU A 81 -6.61 2.79 0.52
C LEU A 81 -7.48 1.83 -0.29
N THR A 82 -6.95 0.64 -0.56
CA THR A 82 -7.78 -0.46 -1.05
C THR A 82 -8.74 -0.94 0.04
N ALA A 83 -9.86 -1.55 -0.36
CA ALA A 83 -10.80 -2.13 0.60
C ALA A 83 -10.13 -3.15 1.54
N GLU A 84 -9.15 -3.92 1.02
CA GLU A 84 -8.38 -4.87 1.80
C GLU A 84 -7.55 -4.17 2.88
N TYR A 85 -6.80 -3.11 2.54
CA TYR A 85 -6.01 -2.36 3.53
C TYR A 85 -6.89 -1.68 4.58
N CYS A 86 -8.03 -1.10 4.16
CA CYS A 86 -9.02 -0.59 5.09
C CYS A 86 -9.48 -1.66 6.07
N HIS A 87 -9.78 -2.87 5.57
CA HIS A 87 -10.18 -4.00 6.41
C HIS A 87 -9.09 -4.40 7.41
N GLN A 88 -7.83 -4.52 6.95
CA GLN A 88 -6.72 -4.86 7.83
C GLN A 88 -6.52 -3.83 8.94
N MET A 89 -6.53 -2.54 8.60
CA MET A 89 -6.38 -1.46 9.57
C MET A 89 -7.53 -1.42 10.59
N MET A 90 -8.77 -1.62 10.14
CA MET A 90 -9.93 -1.48 11.01
C MET A 90 -10.24 -2.72 11.84
N HIS A 91 -10.01 -3.92 11.31
CA HIS A 91 -10.54 -5.17 11.89
C HIS A 91 -9.47 -6.18 12.28
N SER A 92 -8.38 -6.31 11.52
CA SER A 92 -7.38 -7.35 11.79
C SER A 92 -6.29 -6.83 12.74
N SER A 93 -5.83 -5.60 12.56
CA SER A 93 -4.82 -4.98 13.39
C SER A 93 -5.38 -4.55 14.76
N LYS A 94 -4.59 -4.76 15.81
CA LYS A 94 -4.84 -4.22 17.15
C LYS A 94 -4.06 -2.92 17.43
N ALA A 95 -3.12 -2.57 16.55
CA ALA A 95 -2.32 -1.36 16.67
C ALA A 95 -3.12 -0.09 16.35
N GLY A 96 -2.63 1.04 16.83
CA GLY A 96 -3.03 2.36 16.37
C GLY A 96 -2.42 2.69 15.01
N PHE A 97 -3.02 3.65 14.32
CA PHE A 97 -2.48 4.17 13.05
C PHE A 97 -2.46 5.70 13.10
N ARG A 98 -1.35 6.27 12.69
CA ARG A 98 -1.26 7.71 12.39
C ARG A 98 -1.04 7.88 10.89
N VAL A 99 -2.06 8.36 10.21
CA VAL A 99 -2.07 8.56 8.76
C VAL A 99 -1.73 10.01 8.45
N LEU A 100 -0.60 10.24 7.79
CA LEU A 100 -0.20 11.55 7.25
C LEU A 100 -0.51 11.60 5.76
N MET A 101 -1.32 12.55 5.35
CA MET A 101 -1.68 12.75 3.94
C MET A 101 -1.42 14.20 3.51
N ALA A 102 -1.36 14.44 2.20
CA ALA A 102 -1.21 15.79 1.70
C ALA A 102 -2.53 16.56 1.82
N HIS A 103 -2.47 17.78 2.38
CA HIS A 103 -3.54 18.75 2.23
C HIS A 103 -3.78 19.06 0.75
N PRO A 104 -5.00 19.42 0.30
CA PRO A 104 -5.25 19.77 -1.10
C PRO A 104 -4.28 20.80 -1.69
N GLU A 105 -3.83 21.77 -0.88
CA GLU A 105 -2.85 22.78 -1.29
C GLU A 105 -1.43 22.23 -1.52
N ALA A 106 -1.12 21.08 -0.91
CA ALA A 106 0.15 20.37 -1.09
C ALA A 106 0.08 19.30 -2.20
N ASN A 107 -1.10 19.09 -2.79
CA ASN A 107 -1.28 18.13 -3.87
C ASN A 107 -0.64 18.64 -5.18
N GLY A 108 0.17 17.79 -5.84
CA GLY A 108 0.89 18.14 -7.06
C GLY A 108 -0.01 18.48 -8.26
N PHE A 109 -1.30 18.16 -8.21
CA PHE A 109 -2.28 18.51 -9.25
C PHE A 109 -3.05 19.81 -8.95
N LEU A 110 -2.73 20.52 -7.88
CA LEU A 110 -3.38 21.80 -7.59
C LEU A 110 -3.11 22.80 -8.74
N GLY A 111 -4.18 23.37 -9.28
CA GLY A 111 -4.10 24.30 -10.39
C GLY A 111 -3.84 23.66 -11.77
N ALA A 112 -3.83 22.33 -11.88
CA ALA A 112 -3.72 21.64 -13.16
C ALA A 112 -4.93 21.93 -14.06
N ARG A 113 -4.69 22.00 -15.38
CA ARG A 113 -5.74 22.26 -16.37
C ARG A 113 -6.59 21.01 -16.64
N GLY A 114 -7.85 21.24 -17.00
CA GLY A 114 -8.80 20.17 -17.39
C GLY A 114 -9.13 19.23 -16.23
N PRO A 115 -9.44 17.95 -16.50
CA PRO A 115 -9.88 16.99 -15.48
C PRO A 115 -8.87 16.77 -14.35
N ALA A 116 -7.58 16.97 -14.62
CA ALA A 116 -6.51 16.81 -13.62
C ALA A 116 -6.65 17.81 -12.46
N GLY A 117 -7.22 18.99 -12.67
CA GLY A 117 -7.50 19.96 -11.61
C GLY A 117 -8.54 19.50 -10.60
N GLY A 118 -9.34 18.49 -10.92
CA GLY A 118 -10.28 17.87 -9.99
C GLY A 118 -9.65 16.83 -9.04
N ILE A 119 -8.41 16.41 -9.31
CA ILE A 119 -7.74 15.33 -8.53
C ILE A 119 -7.60 15.67 -7.03
N PRO A 120 -7.19 16.89 -6.61
CA PRO A 120 -7.11 17.23 -5.19
C PRO A 120 -8.46 17.07 -4.48
N HIS A 121 -9.55 17.48 -5.11
CA HIS A 121 -10.90 17.34 -4.57
C HIS A 121 -11.35 15.88 -4.46
N ALA A 122 -10.96 15.03 -5.44
CA ALA A 122 -11.24 13.60 -5.38
C ALA A 122 -10.54 12.94 -4.18
N TYR A 123 -9.28 13.25 -3.92
CA TYR A 123 -8.56 12.73 -2.74
C TYR A 123 -9.15 13.24 -1.43
N THR A 124 -9.60 14.49 -1.37
CA THR A 124 -10.33 15.02 -0.21
C THR A 124 -11.62 14.24 0.03
N ALA A 125 -12.37 13.92 -1.02
CA ALA A 125 -13.60 13.14 -0.89
C ALA A 125 -13.33 11.71 -0.39
N ILE A 126 -12.27 11.06 -0.89
CA ILE A 126 -11.84 9.73 -0.44
C ILE A 126 -11.44 9.75 1.05
N ALA A 127 -10.62 10.72 1.45
CA ALA A 127 -10.19 10.87 2.84
C ALA A 127 -11.37 11.12 3.78
N ARG A 128 -12.32 11.98 3.37
CA ARG A 128 -13.55 12.24 4.11
C ARG A 128 -14.43 11.00 4.23
N GLY A 129 -14.56 10.23 3.15
CA GLY A 129 -15.31 8.96 3.16
C GLY A 129 -14.70 7.97 4.17
N PHE A 130 -13.39 7.84 4.19
CA PHE A 130 -12.71 6.99 5.15
C PHE A 130 -12.86 7.49 6.59
N TRP A 131 -12.73 8.81 6.82
CA TRP A 131 -12.96 9.41 8.15
C TRP A 131 -14.39 9.17 8.67
N ASN A 132 -15.41 9.34 7.82
CA ASN A 132 -16.78 9.04 8.18
C ASN A 132 -16.94 7.57 8.58
N LEU A 133 -16.33 6.66 7.82
CA LEU A 133 -16.32 5.24 8.12
C LEU A 133 -15.69 4.91 9.49
N LEU A 134 -14.59 5.60 9.85
CA LEU A 134 -13.97 5.49 11.17
C LEU A 134 -14.88 6.05 12.28
N THR A 135 -15.55 7.16 12.02
CA THR A 135 -16.46 7.80 12.95
C THR A 135 -17.67 6.90 13.25
N ASP A 136 -18.29 6.36 12.22
CA ASP A 136 -19.44 5.46 12.34
C ASP A 136 -19.11 4.19 13.16
N ARG A 137 -17.83 3.81 13.22
CA ARG A 137 -17.34 2.64 13.97
C ARG A 137 -16.64 2.95 15.27
N GLY A 138 -16.54 4.22 15.67
CA GLY A 138 -15.88 4.63 16.90
C GLY A 138 -14.36 4.37 16.90
N LEU A 139 -13.71 4.39 15.72
CA LEU A 139 -12.29 4.06 15.57
C LEU A 139 -11.35 5.27 15.54
N GLN A 140 -11.84 6.49 15.70
CA GLN A 140 -11.08 7.75 15.60
C GLN A 140 -9.96 7.87 16.64
N THR A 141 -10.11 7.20 17.79
CA THR A 141 -9.08 7.18 18.84
C THR A 141 -7.93 6.24 18.52
N ARG A 142 -8.16 5.28 17.61
CA ARG A 142 -7.16 4.29 17.21
C ARG A 142 -6.52 4.60 15.85
N ILE A 143 -7.27 5.25 14.96
CA ILE A 143 -6.81 5.63 13.62
C ILE A 143 -6.94 7.15 13.50
N ASP A 144 -5.79 7.82 13.62
CA ASP A 144 -5.65 9.29 13.56
C ASP A 144 -5.28 9.71 12.13
N MET A 145 -5.92 10.74 11.60
CA MET A 145 -5.66 11.28 10.26
C MET A 145 -5.21 12.73 10.36
N VAL A 146 -4.04 13.02 9.83
CA VAL A 146 -3.45 14.36 9.83
C VAL A 146 -3.05 14.76 8.41
N GLU A 147 -3.13 16.06 8.14
CA GLU A 147 -2.75 16.63 6.85
C GLU A 147 -1.47 17.45 6.97
N TRP A 148 -0.57 17.25 5.99
CA TRP A 148 0.59 18.11 5.82
C TRP A 148 0.27 19.27 4.89
N ARG A 149 0.59 20.46 5.32
CA ARG A 149 0.51 21.71 4.53
C ARG A 149 1.91 22.24 4.25
N ARG A 150 2.05 22.91 3.11
CA ARG A 150 3.25 23.72 2.83
C ARG A 150 3.26 24.99 3.64
#